data_518b9e78ebd943989da21178a99efa67
#
_entry.id   518b9e78ebd943989da21178a99efa67
#
_cell.length_a   1.000
_cell.length_b   1.000
_cell.length_c   1.000
_cell.angle_alpha   90.00
_cell.angle_beta   90.00
_cell.angle_gamma   90.00
#
_symmetry.space_group_name_H-M   'P 1'
#
loop_
_entity.id
_entity.type
_entity.pdbx_description
1 polymer ?
#
loop_
_entity_poly.entity_id
_entity_poly.type
_entity_poly.pdbx_seq_one_letter_code
_entity_poly.pdbx_strand_id
1 'polypeptide(L)' 'MSKKIVMYTTSWCGDCRNLKNQLRDNGIVYEERDIEQNAADYATMMGYTNGKRVIPTLEIEGKILINPRFADVQKEVG' A
#
# COMPACT_ATOMS: atom_id res chain seq x y z
N MET A 1 -11.82 -15.26 -4.58
CA MET A 1 -10.78 -14.62 -5.41
C MET A 1 -10.21 -13.43 -4.67
N SER A 2 -8.90 -13.28 -4.73
CA SER A 2 -8.24 -12.18 -4.03
C SER A 2 -8.41 -10.86 -4.78
N LYS A 3 -8.57 -9.79 -4.02
CA LYS A 3 -8.66 -8.45 -4.58
C LYS A 3 -7.27 -7.95 -4.96
N LYS A 4 -7.19 -7.10 -5.97
CA LYS A 4 -5.93 -6.50 -6.38
C LYS A 4 -5.52 -5.43 -5.39
N ILE A 5 -4.27 -5.53 -4.91
CA ILE A 5 -3.70 -4.60 -3.95
C ILE A 5 -2.57 -3.83 -4.64
N VAL A 6 -2.63 -2.50 -4.58
CA VAL A 6 -1.52 -1.64 -5.01
C VAL A 6 -1.00 -0.93 -3.78
N MET A 7 0.29 -1.08 -3.50
CA MET A 7 0.93 -0.48 -2.33
C MET A 7 1.89 0.63 -2.77
N TYR A 8 1.64 1.83 -2.29
CA TYR A 8 2.52 2.98 -2.50
C TYR A 8 3.51 3.04 -1.33
N THR A 9 4.78 2.95 -1.63
CA THR A 9 5.82 2.71 -0.63
C THR A 9 7.13 3.41 -1.01
N THR A 10 8.12 3.31 -0.12
CA THR A 10 9.51 3.68 -0.42
C THR A 10 10.42 2.54 0.03
N SER A 11 11.66 2.55 -0.48
CA SER A 11 12.60 1.47 -0.17
C SER A 11 13.13 1.53 1.28
N TRP A 12 13.01 2.70 1.92
CA TRP A 12 13.56 2.91 3.26
C TRP A 12 12.52 2.88 4.38
N CYS A 13 11.26 2.67 4.06
CA CYS A 13 10.17 2.74 5.03
C CYS A 13 10.07 1.42 5.84
N GLY A 14 10.30 1.52 7.15
CA GLY A 14 10.23 0.36 8.04
C GLY A 14 8.82 -0.21 8.15
N ASP A 15 7.81 0.66 8.26
CA ASP A 15 6.41 0.23 8.33
C ASP A 15 5.98 -0.47 7.04
N CYS A 16 6.45 0.04 5.91
CA CYS A 16 6.17 -0.58 4.61
C CYS A 16 6.79 -1.97 4.55
N ARG A 17 8.02 -2.11 5.03
CA ARG A 17 8.71 -3.39 5.04
C ARG A 17 7.97 -4.41 5.91
N ASN A 18 7.54 -3.99 7.09
CA ASN A 18 6.79 -4.87 7.99
C ASN A 18 5.50 -5.35 7.34
N LEU A 19 4.76 -4.44 6.73
CA LEU A 19 3.52 -4.79 6.05
C LEU A 19 3.77 -5.72 4.88
N LYS A 20 4.79 -5.44 4.07
CA LYS A 20 5.16 -6.31 2.95
C LYS A 20 5.49 -7.73 3.42
N ASN A 21 6.23 -7.85 4.51
CA ASN A 21 6.58 -9.14 5.06
C ASN A 21 5.33 -9.90 5.52
N GLN A 22 4.41 -9.22 6.19
CA GLN A 22 3.17 -9.83 6.64
C GLN A 22 2.30 -10.30 5.48
N LEU A 23 2.20 -9.49 4.43
CA LEU A 23 1.45 -9.88 3.23
C LEU A 23 2.06 -11.11 2.59
N ARG A 24 3.38 -11.11 2.40
CA ARG A 24 4.09 -12.24 1.80
C ARG A 24 3.94 -13.50 2.64
N ASP A 25 4.09 -13.39 3.96
CA ASP A 25 4.02 -14.54 4.85
C ASP A 25 2.62 -15.18 4.87
N ASN A 26 1.61 -14.41 4.49
CA ASN A 26 0.23 -14.89 4.44
C ASN A 26 -0.25 -15.18 3.01
N GLY A 27 0.68 -15.21 2.05
CA GLY A 27 0.36 -15.56 0.67
C GLY A 27 -0.47 -14.53 -0.07
N ILE A 28 -0.48 -13.29 0.39
CA ILE A 28 -1.25 -12.21 -0.22
C ILE A 28 -0.38 -11.51 -1.25
N VAL A 29 -0.83 -11.51 -2.52
CA VAL A 29 -0.10 -10.89 -3.63
C VAL A 29 -0.46 -9.43 -3.72
N TYR A 30 0.52 -8.58 -3.97
CA TYR A 30 0.31 -7.14 -4.13
C TYR A 30 1.25 -6.58 -5.17
N GLU A 31 0.88 -5.41 -5.74
CA GLU A 31 1.73 -4.66 -6.65
C GLU A 31 2.36 -3.52 -5.86
N GLU A 32 3.67 -3.38 -5.99
CA GLU A 32 4.43 -2.36 -5.27
C GLU A 32 4.73 -1.19 -6.19
N ARG A 33 4.46 0.05 -5.70
CA ARG A 33 4.78 1.28 -6.41
C ARG A 33 5.68 2.13 -5.54
N ASP A 34 6.91 2.34 -5.97
CA ASP A 34 7.86 3.17 -5.24
C ASP A 34 7.66 4.63 -5.65
N ILE A 35 7.15 5.45 -4.72
CA ILE A 35 6.80 6.84 -5.02
C ILE A 35 8.02 7.73 -5.22
N GLU A 36 9.21 7.24 -4.89
CA GLU A 36 10.44 7.99 -5.13
C GLU A 36 11.04 7.69 -6.51
N GLN A 37 10.60 6.60 -7.14
CA GLN A 37 11.07 6.20 -8.45
C GLN A 37 10.16 6.65 -9.58
N ASN A 38 8.95 7.10 -9.27
CA ASN A 38 7.97 7.44 -10.30
C ASN A 38 7.09 8.60 -9.84
N ALA A 39 7.22 9.73 -10.53
CA ALA A 39 6.50 10.95 -10.18
C ALA A 39 4.98 10.79 -10.31
N ALA A 40 4.53 9.99 -11.28
CA ALA A 40 3.10 9.75 -11.47
C ALA A 40 2.51 8.97 -10.29
N ASP A 41 3.25 7.99 -9.78
CA ASP A 41 2.81 7.22 -8.62
C ASP A 41 2.78 8.09 -7.37
N TYR A 42 3.76 8.98 -7.22
CA TYR A 42 3.78 9.95 -6.14
C TYR A 42 2.54 10.83 -6.18
N ALA A 43 2.22 11.38 -7.35
CA ALA A 43 1.06 12.26 -7.52
C ALA A 43 -0.24 11.51 -7.23
N THR A 44 -0.34 10.26 -7.66
CA THR A 44 -1.52 9.44 -7.42
C THR A 44 -1.71 9.22 -5.91
N MET A 45 -0.65 8.87 -5.21
CA MET A 45 -0.70 8.66 -3.76
C MET A 45 -1.10 9.95 -3.04
N MET A 46 -0.54 11.08 -3.44
CA MET A 46 -0.87 12.38 -2.83
C MET A 46 -2.34 12.74 -3.04
N GLY A 47 -2.91 12.35 -4.18
CA GLY A 47 -4.34 12.52 -4.43
C GLY A 47 -5.19 11.72 -3.46
N TYR A 48 -4.76 10.52 -3.13
CA TYR A 48 -5.49 9.66 -2.19
C TYR A 48 -5.42 10.17 -0.75
N THR A 49 -4.33 10.84 -0.40
CA THR A 49 -4.08 11.28 0.98
C THR A 49 -4.35 12.76 1.22
N ASN A 50 -5.02 13.43 0.30
CA ASN A 50 -5.30 14.87 0.38
C ASN A 50 -4.02 15.71 0.48
N GLY A 51 -2.99 15.34 -0.26
CA GLY A 51 -1.75 16.09 -0.31
C GLY A 51 -0.78 15.79 0.81
N LYS A 52 -1.05 14.76 1.61
CA LYS A 52 -0.12 14.36 2.68
C LYS A 52 0.72 13.18 2.23
N ARG A 53 2.02 13.24 2.53
CA ARG A 53 2.91 12.14 2.22
C ARG A 53 2.82 11.09 3.32
N VAL A 54 1.99 10.07 3.11
CA VAL A 54 1.80 8.99 4.06
C VAL A 54 2.09 7.66 3.37
N ILE A 55 2.97 6.87 3.95
CA ILE A 55 3.31 5.54 3.44
C ILE A 55 3.36 4.56 4.61
N PRO A 56 2.93 3.32 4.41
CA PRO A 56 2.35 2.79 3.17
C PRO A 56 0.91 3.29 2.98
N THR A 57 0.54 3.52 1.73
CA THR A 57 -0.84 3.80 1.36
C THR A 57 -1.24 2.73 0.35
N LEU A 58 -2.37 2.08 0.57
CA LEU A 58 -2.82 0.98 -0.28
C LEU A 58 -4.12 1.33 -0.98
N GLU A 59 -4.23 0.86 -2.21
CA GLU A 59 -5.49 0.90 -2.95
C GLU A 59 -5.92 -0.54 -3.21
N ILE A 60 -7.09 -0.91 -2.71
CA ILE A 60 -7.62 -2.26 -2.84
C ILE A 60 -8.97 -2.17 -3.51
N GLU A 61 -9.01 -2.47 -4.81
CA GLU A 61 -10.23 -2.45 -5.61
C GLU A 61 -11.02 -1.15 -5.45
N GLY A 62 -10.30 -0.02 -5.47
CA GLY A 62 -10.89 1.30 -5.37
C GLY A 62 -11.01 1.85 -3.96
N LYS A 63 -10.76 1.04 -2.95
CA LYS A 63 -10.77 1.51 -1.56
C LYS A 63 -9.37 1.89 -1.14
N ILE A 64 -9.24 3.06 -0.51
CA ILE A 64 -7.94 3.59 -0.09
C ILE A 64 -7.76 3.35 1.41
N LEU A 65 -6.63 2.72 1.75
CA LEU A 65 -6.22 2.52 3.15
C LEU A 65 -4.94 3.30 3.39
N ILE A 66 -5.01 4.25 4.33
CA ILE A 66 -3.88 5.13 4.64
C ILE A 66 -3.17 4.62 5.86
N ASN A 67 -1.91 4.22 5.69
CA ASN A 67 -1.08 3.65 6.74
C ASN A 67 -1.80 2.51 7.50
N PRO A 68 -2.34 1.52 6.78
CA PRO A 68 -3.11 0.46 7.44
C PRO A 68 -2.21 -0.52 8.17
N ARG A 69 -2.79 -1.17 9.18
CA ARG A 69 -2.17 -2.34 9.79
C ARG A 69 -2.51 -3.56 8.95
N PHE A 70 -1.77 -4.63 9.14
CA PHE A 70 -2.04 -5.87 8.42
C PHE A 70 -3.47 -6.35 8.63
N ALA A 71 -3.98 -6.23 9.86
CA ALA A 71 -5.36 -6.63 10.16
C ALA A 71 -6.38 -5.88 9.30
N ASP A 72 -6.13 -4.59 9.03
CA ASP A 72 -7.02 -3.79 8.19
C ASP A 72 -7.02 -4.30 6.75
N VAL A 73 -5.83 -4.64 6.24
CA VAL A 73 -5.69 -5.17 4.88
C VAL A 73 -6.36 -6.53 4.78
N GLN A 74 -6.14 -7.39 5.76
CA GLN A 74 -6.71 -8.73 5.80
C GLN A 74 -8.24 -8.68 5.79
N LYS A 75 -8.80 -7.76 6.55
CA LYS A 75 -10.25 -7.54 6.61
C LYS A 75 -10.81 -7.14 5.25
N GLU A 76 -10.06 -6.34 4.50
CA GLU A 76 -10.48 -5.84 3.20
C GLU A 76 -10.42 -6.91 2.11
N VAL A 77 -9.42 -7.78 2.15
CA VAL A 77 -9.23 -8.80 1.11
C VAL A 77 -9.93 -10.12 1.43
N GLY A 78 -10.32 -10.27 2.64
CA GLY A 78 -10.83 -11.50 2.99
C GLY A 78 -11.62 -12.10 3.70
#